data_8869187de4ef19e178e85e3a46900aa0
#
_entry.id   8869187de4ef19e178e85e3a46900aa0
#
_cell.length_a   1.000
_cell.length_b   1.000
_cell.length_c   1.000
_cell.angle_alpha   90.00
_cell.angle_beta   90.00
_cell.angle_gamma   90.00
#
_symmetry.space_group_name_H-M   'P 1'
#
loop_
_entity.id
_entity.type
_entity.pdbx_description
1 polymer ?
#
loop_
_entity_poly.entity_id
_entity_poly.type
_entity_poly.pdbx_seq_one_letter_code
_entity_poly.pdbx_strand_id
1 'polypeptide(L)'
;MTRKELSEIYYINREIEMWKRELDDITSLQSPRLDGLPRGGETSDATAAKAVRAAQISETIDGLLARLQLKRKEIYDYIATIDDSLMRQIIMYRCLSLCTWDEVARYVGGGNTADSVRKLFVRFVR
;
A
#
# COMPACT_ATOMS: atom_id res chain seq x y z
N MET A 1 7.35 -17.46 7.18
CA MET A 1 6.43 -16.78 6.24
C MET A 1 6.83 -17.05 4.80
N THR A 2 5.85 -17.15 3.93
CA THR A 2 6.09 -17.34 2.50
C THR A 2 6.36 -16.01 1.82
N ARG A 3 6.90 -16.08 0.60
CA ARG A 3 7.11 -14.89 -0.23
C ARG A 3 5.79 -14.16 -0.50
N LYS A 4 4.72 -14.91 -0.69
CA LYS A 4 3.39 -14.35 -0.91
C LYS A 4 2.93 -13.53 0.30
N GLU A 5 3.07 -14.09 1.49
CA GLU A 5 2.69 -13.39 2.72
C GLU A 5 3.50 -12.13 2.94
N LEU A 6 4.80 -12.18 2.66
CA LEU A 6 5.69 -11.02 2.78
C LEU A 6 5.39 -9.92 1.76
N SER A 7 4.79 -10.27 0.62
CA SER A 7 4.44 -9.30 -0.42
C SER A 7 3.06 -8.66 -0.21
N GLU A 8 2.27 -9.14 0.73
CA GLU A 8 0.91 -8.63 0.94
C GLU A 8 0.86 -7.14 1.28
N ILE A 9 1.82 -6.66 2.07
CA ILE A 9 1.88 -5.23 2.42
C ILE A 9 2.00 -4.36 1.17
N TYR A 10 2.84 -4.76 0.23
CA TYR A 10 3.02 -4.04 -1.03
C TYR A 10 1.68 -3.93 -1.78
N TYR A 11 0.97 -5.02 -1.92
CA TYR A 11 -0.29 -5.03 -2.67
C TYR A 11 -1.41 -4.30 -1.94
N ILE A 12 -1.49 -4.42 -0.61
CA ILE A 12 -2.47 -3.66 0.17
C ILE A 12 -2.22 -2.15 0.03
N ASN A 13 -0.96 -1.72 0.10
CA ASN A 13 -0.62 -0.31 -0.11
C ASN A 13 -1.01 0.18 -1.51
N ARG A 14 -0.75 -0.64 -2.53
CA ARG A 14 -1.13 -0.31 -3.91
C ARG A 14 -2.65 -0.22 -4.06
N GLU A 15 -3.37 -1.08 -3.39
CA GLU A 15 -4.83 -1.04 -3.41
C GLU A 15 -5.36 0.22 -2.71
N ILE A 16 -4.79 0.58 -1.56
CA ILE A 16 -5.16 1.80 -0.86
C ILE A 16 -4.93 3.03 -1.76
N GLU A 17 -3.79 3.09 -2.45
CA GLU A 17 -3.51 4.17 -3.38
C GLU A 17 -4.53 4.22 -4.53
N MET A 18 -4.93 3.07 -5.04
CA MET A 18 -5.95 2.97 -6.08
C MET A 18 -7.28 3.55 -5.60
N TRP A 19 -7.72 3.17 -4.39
CA TRP A 19 -8.97 3.66 -3.83
C TRP A 19 -8.91 5.14 -3.51
N LYS A 20 -7.77 5.64 -3.05
CA LYS A 20 -7.58 7.07 -2.78
C LYS A 20 -7.70 7.88 -4.06
N ARG A 21 -7.16 7.40 -5.17
CA ARG A 21 -7.30 8.05 -6.48
C ARG A 21 -8.75 8.06 -6.94
N GLU A 22 -9.44 6.93 -6.76
CA GLU A 22 -10.86 6.86 -7.10
C GLU A 22 -11.68 7.84 -6.28
N LEU A 23 -11.37 7.95 -4.98
CA LEU A 23 -12.05 8.90 -4.10
C LEU A 23 -11.77 10.35 -4.55
N ASP A 24 -10.54 10.67 -4.91
CA ASP A 24 -10.17 11.99 -5.41
C ASP A 24 -10.91 12.31 -6.71
N ASP A 25 -11.02 11.34 -7.61
CA ASP A 25 -11.73 11.50 -8.87
C ASP A 25 -13.21 11.80 -8.63
N ILE A 26 -13.85 11.11 -7.71
CA ILE A 26 -15.24 11.34 -7.37
C ILE A 26 -15.43 12.73 -6.78
N THR A 27 -14.54 13.16 -5.88
CA THR A 27 -14.64 14.47 -5.23
C THR A 27 -14.24 15.61 -6.15
N SER A 28 -13.25 15.40 -7.03
CA SER A 28 -12.82 16.45 -7.96
C SER A 28 -13.84 16.71 -9.07
N LEU A 29 -14.66 15.74 -9.42
CA LEU A 29 -15.74 15.93 -10.38
C LEU A 29 -16.84 16.85 -9.85
N GLN A 30 -16.76 17.24 -8.59
CA GLN A 30 -17.67 18.21 -7.99
C GLN A 30 -17.20 19.65 -8.18
N SER A 31 -16.16 19.88 -8.97
CA SER A 31 -15.72 21.21 -9.31
C SER A 31 -16.87 22.03 -9.85
N PRO A 32 -17.02 23.28 -9.39
CA PRO A 32 -18.14 24.09 -9.85
C PRO A 32 -18.10 24.26 -11.37
N ARG A 33 -19.20 23.98 -11.98
CA ARG A 33 -19.34 24.24 -13.39
C ARG A 33 -19.57 25.70 -13.62
N LEU A 34 -18.87 26.24 -14.57
CA LEU A 34 -18.90 27.66 -14.85
C LEU A 34 -19.98 28.07 -15.82
N ASP A 35 -20.80 27.14 -16.27
CA ASP A 35 -21.82 27.37 -17.25
C ASP A 35 -23.07 28.09 -16.69
N GLY A 36 -23.18 28.17 -15.35
CA GLY A 36 -24.26 28.88 -14.69
C GLY A 36 -25.65 28.32 -14.93
N LEU A 37 -25.79 27.18 -15.52
CA LEU A 37 -27.07 26.56 -15.78
C LEU A 37 -27.69 26.02 -14.50
N PRO A 38 -28.96 26.29 -14.25
CA PRO A 38 -29.64 25.73 -13.11
C PRO A 38 -29.73 24.20 -13.25
N ARG A 39 -29.42 23.52 -12.18
CA ARG A 39 -29.47 22.08 -12.15
C ARG A 39 -30.55 21.61 -11.24
N GLY A 40 -31.53 20.91 -11.80
CA GLY A 40 -32.66 20.42 -11.07
C GLY A 40 -32.36 19.18 -10.25
N GLY A 41 -33.40 18.40 -9.95
CA GLY A 41 -33.31 17.21 -9.12
C GLY A 41 -32.31 16.16 -9.55
N GLU A 42 -31.99 16.07 -10.84
CA GLU A 42 -31.00 15.12 -11.36
C GLU A 42 -29.63 15.34 -10.74
N THR A 43 -29.23 16.59 -10.57
CA THR A 43 -27.96 16.93 -9.95
C THR A 43 -27.92 16.48 -8.49
N SER A 44 -29.04 16.66 -7.80
CA SER A 44 -29.18 16.25 -6.41
C SER A 44 -29.04 14.74 -6.23
N ASP A 45 -29.66 13.95 -7.10
CA ASP A 45 -29.58 12.49 -7.06
C ASP A 45 -28.18 12.01 -7.38
N ALA A 46 -27.55 12.60 -8.40
CA ALA A 46 -26.17 12.27 -8.77
C ALA A 46 -25.20 12.61 -7.63
N THR A 47 -25.41 13.73 -6.96
CA THR A 47 -24.60 14.14 -5.82
C THR A 47 -24.77 13.18 -4.65
N ALA A 48 -26.01 12.76 -4.37
CA ALA A 48 -26.29 11.79 -3.31
C ALA A 48 -25.62 10.44 -3.61
N ALA A 49 -25.70 9.97 -4.86
CA ALA A 49 -25.07 8.72 -5.26
C ALA A 49 -23.54 8.79 -5.12
N LYS A 50 -22.94 9.91 -5.49
CA LYS A 50 -21.49 10.12 -5.32
C LYS A 50 -21.10 10.14 -3.85
N ALA A 51 -21.90 10.78 -2.99
CA ALA A 51 -21.64 10.83 -1.56
C ALA A 51 -21.67 9.43 -0.94
N VAL A 52 -22.63 8.60 -1.34
CA VAL A 52 -22.70 7.20 -0.88
C VAL A 52 -21.49 6.42 -1.33
N ARG A 53 -21.09 6.56 -2.59
CA ARG A 53 -19.91 5.87 -3.12
C ARG A 53 -18.64 6.31 -2.39
N ALA A 54 -18.48 7.61 -2.17
CA ALA A 54 -17.33 8.15 -1.43
C ALA A 54 -17.26 7.57 -0.02
N ALA A 55 -18.39 7.47 0.67
CA ALA A 55 -18.44 6.87 2.01
C ALA A 55 -18.05 5.39 1.98
N GLN A 56 -18.51 4.64 0.99
CA GLN A 56 -18.17 3.23 0.83
C GLN A 56 -16.68 3.04 0.58
N ILE A 57 -16.08 3.90 -0.26
CA ILE A 57 -14.64 3.85 -0.54
C ILE A 57 -13.85 4.19 0.72
N SER A 58 -14.26 5.20 1.48
CA SER A 58 -13.62 5.55 2.74
C SER A 58 -13.63 4.39 3.73
N GLU A 59 -14.75 3.67 3.85
CA GLU A 59 -14.83 2.47 4.68
C GLU A 59 -13.88 1.38 4.19
N THR A 60 -13.79 1.18 2.88
CA THR A 60 -12.87 0.21 2.29
C THR A 60 -11.43 0.54 2.63
N ILE A 61 -11.06 1.82 2.51
CA ILE A 61 -9.70 2.28 2.86
C ILE A 61 -9.42 2.03 4.34
N ASP A 62 -10.35 2.37 5.22
CA ASP A 62 -10.18 2.16 6.66
C ASP A 62 -9.97 0.68 7.00
N GLY A 63 -10.74 -0.21 6.36
CA GLY A 63 -10.58 -1.65 6.52
C GLY A 63 -9.22 -2.16 6.04
N LEU A 64 -8.73 -1.63 4.91
CA LEU A 64 -7.42 -1.98 4.38
C LEU A 64 -6.30 -1.45 5.27
N LEU A 65 -6.43 -0.25 5.82
CA LEU A 65 -5.45 0.29 6.77
C LEU A 65 -5.35 -0.57 8.03
N ALA A 66 -6.48 -1.04 8.56
CA ALA A 66 -6.50 -1.93 9.71
C ALA A 66 -5.80 -3.25 9.39
N ARG A 67 -6.09 -3.82 8.22
CA ARG A 67 -5.45 -5.06 7.74
C ARG A 67 -3.94 -4.87 7.56
N LEU A 68 -3.54 -3.72 7.04
CA LEU A 68 -2.14 -3.37 6.87
C LEU A 68 -1.39 -3.39 8.20
N GLN A 69 -1.98 -2.83 9.26
CA GLN A 69 -1.36 -2.84 10.58
C GLN A 69 -1.17 -4.26 11.12
N LEU A 70 -2.15 -5.12 10.93
CA LEU A 70 -2.04 -6.52 11.34
C LEU A 70 -0.93 -7.24 10.58
N LYS A 71 -0.84 -7.03 9.28
CA LYS A 71 0.23 -7.62 8.45
C LYS A 71 1.61 -7.11 8.85
N ARG A 72 1.72 -5.82 9.13
CA ARG A 72 2.98 -5.25 9.60
C ARG A 72 3.42 -5.90 10.90
N LYS A 73 2.50 -6.10 11.84
CA LYS A 73 2.80 -6.77 13.10
C LYS A 73 3.28 -8.21 12.87
N GLU A 74 2.61 -8.95 11.99
CA GLU A 74 3.02 -10.31 11.66
C GLU A 74 4.45 -10.37 11.13
N ILE A 75 4.83 -9.42 10.27
CA ILE A 75 6.18 -9.37 9.71
C ILE A 75 7.20 -8.95 10.76
N TYR A 76 6.87 -7.99 11.63
CA TYR A 76 7.76 -7.65 12.76
C TYR A 76 8.03 -8.86 13.63
N ASP A 77 6.99 -9.62 13.97
CA ASP A 77 7.12 -10.83 14.78
C ASP A 77 7.97 -11.87 14.08
N TYR A 78 7.79 -12.03 12.76
CA TYR A 78 8.61 -12.93 11.96
C TYR A 78 10.07 -12.52 11.94
N ILE A 79 10.37 -11.24 11.72
CA ILE A 79 11.74 -10.72 11.73
C ILE A 79 12.43 -11.02 13.06
N ALA A 80 11.70 -10.92 14.16
CA ALA A 80 12.24 -11.20 15.48
C ALA A 80 12.71 -12.67 15.65
N THR A 81 12.18 -13.58 14.84
CA THR A 81 12.59 -15.00 14.87
C THR A 81 13.84 -15.31 14.03
N ILE A 82 14.30 -14.36 13.23
CA ILE A 82 15.43 -14.57 12.32
C ILE A 82 16.73 -14.23 13.03
N ASP A 83 17.69 -15.17 13.00
CA ASP A 83 18.96 -14.99 13.69
C ASP A 83 19.96 -14.14 12.89
N ASP A 84 19.86 -14.15 11.56
CA ASP A 84 20.78 -13.43 10.68
C ASP A 84 20.43 -11.95 10.59
N SER A 85 21.34 -11.09 11.05
CA SER A 85 21.15 -9.65 11.04
C SER A 85 20.96 -9.08 9.63
N LEU A 86 21.72 -9.58 8.64
CA LEU A 86 21.57 -9.13 7.27
C LEU A 86 20.18 -9.46 6.74
N MET A 87 19.70 -10.66 6.99
CA MET A 87 18.37 -11.08 6.53
C MET A 87 17.26 -10.29 7.21
N ARG A 88 17.38 -9.99 8.52
CA ARG A 88 16.44 -9.13 9.21
C ARG A 88 16.33 -7.76 8.53
N GLN A 89 17.49 -7.18 8.18
CA GLN A 89 17.52 -5.87 7.51
C GLN A 89 16.91 -5.94 6.11
N ILE A 90 17.24 -6.97 5.34
CA ILE A 90 16.70 -7.14 3.98
C ILE A 90 15.17 -7.20 4.03
N ILE A 91 14.61 -8.02 4.91
CA ILE A 91 13.15 -8.17 5.02
C ILE A 91 12.51 -6.87 5.51
N MET A 92 13.12 -6.21 6.48
CA MET A 92 12.63 -4.94 6.99
C MET A 92 12.52 -3.90 5.88
N TYR A 93 13.61 -3.67 5.16
CA TYR A 93 13.63 -2.67 4.10
C TYR A 93 12.75 -3.04 2.91
N ARG A 94 12.78 -4.30 2.50
CA ARG A 94 12.02 -4.74 1.33
C ARG A 94 10.53 -4.87 1.61
N CYS A 95 10.16 -5.49 2.72
CA CYS A 95 8.79 -5.89 2.98
C CYS A 95 8.00 -4.89 3.81
N LEU A 96 8.64 -4.17 4.73
CA LEU A 96 7.97 -3.17 5.56
C LEU A 96 8.13 -1.75 5.01
N SER A 97 9.35 -1.40 4.61
CA SER A 97 9.63 -0.07 4.05
C SER A 97 9.38 0.03 2.56
N LEU A 98 9.12 -1.10 1.90
CA LEU A 98 8.80 -1.21 0.47
C LEU A 98 9.86 -0.60 -0.43
N CYS A 99 11.13 -0.75 -0.05
CA CYS A 99 12.26 -0.27 -0.82
C CYS A 99 12.47 -1.10 -2.09
N THR A 100 13.03 -0.48 -3.11
CA THR A 100 13.54 -1.21 -4.29
C THR A 100 14.77 -2.00 -3.88
N TRP A 101 15.16 -2.98 -4.69
CA TRP A 101 16.37 -3.76 -4.38
C TRP A 101 17.63 -2.90 -4.36
N ASP A 102 17.70 -1.86 -5.19
CA ASP A 102 18.81 -0.89 -5.17
C ASP A 102 18.85 -0.14 -3.83
N GLU A 103 17.72 0.28 -3.33
CA GLU A 103 17.62 0.94 -2.04
C GLU A 103 17.99 0.00 -0.89
N VAL A 104 17.49 -1.25 -0.94
CA VAL A 104 17.85 -2.26 0.08
C VAL A 104 19.37 -2.45 0.13
N ALA A 105 20.01 -2.63 -1.03
CA ALA A 105 21.45 -2.81 -1.10
C ALA A 105 22.21 -1.62 -0.51
N ARG A 106 21.74 -0.42 -0.80
CA ARG A 106 22.37 0.81 -0.29
C ARG A 106 22.24 0.91 1.22
N TYR A 107 21.06 0.59 1.77
CA TYR A 107 20.83 0.70 3.22
C TYR A 107 21.53 -0.37 4.02
N VAL A 108 21.61 -1.61 3.53
CA VAL A 108 22.34 -2.66 4.25
C VAL A 108 23.85 -2.51 4.12
N GLY A 109 24.33 -1.88 3.05
CA GLY A 109 25.75 -1.62 2.85
C GLY A 109 26.58 -2.88 2.68
N GLY A 110 27.84 -2.84 3.13
CA GLY A 110 28.73 -4.00 3.15
C GLY A 110 29.12 -4.53 1.77
N GLY A 111 29.08 -3.70 0.74
CA GLY A 111 29.40 -4.12 -0.63
C GLY A 111 28.30 -4.91 -1.32
N ASN A 112 27.11 -4.98 -0.73
CA ASN A 112 25.97 -5.68 -1.33
C ASN A 112 25.44 -4.92 -2.54
N THR A 113 24.98 -5.67 -3.55
CA THR A 113 24.33 -5.14 -4.74
C THR A 113 22.85 -5.50 -4.73
N ALA A 114 22.07 -4.83 -5.58
CA ALA A 114 20.65 -5.16 -5.73
C ALA A 114 20.46 -6.65 -6.03
N ASP A 115 21.27 -7.21 -6.92
CA ASP A 115 21.18 -8.62 -7.28
C ASP A 115 21.54 -9.54 -6.12
N SER A 116 22.60 -9.21 -5.36
CA SER A 116 23.02 -10.03 -4.23
C SER A 116 21.97 -10.09 -3.13
N VAL A 117 21.39 -8.96 -2.74
CA VAL A 117 20.36 -8.94 -1.68
C VAL A 117 19.07 -9.63 -2.14
N ARG A 118 18.69 -9.45 -3.43
CA ARG A 118 17.54 -10.15 -4.00
C ARG A 118 17.74 -11.67 -3.96
N LYS A 119 18.91 -12.15 -4.35
CA LYS A 119 19.23 -13.58 -4.33
C LYS A 119 19.20 -14.15 -2.92
N LEU A 120 19.76 -13.43 -1.95
CA LEU A 120 19.72 -13.86 -0.56
C LEU A 120 18.27 -13.97 -0.05
N PHE A 121 17.46 -13.00 -0.37
CA PHE A 121 16.04 -13.00 -0.01
C PHE A 121 15.31 -14.18 -0.64
N VAL A 122 15.48 -14.41 -1.93
CA VAL A 122 14.80 -15.49 -2.66
C VAL A 122 15.20 -16.87 -2.12
N ARG A 123 16.46 -17.05 -1.72
CA ARG A 123 16.90 -18.29 -1.11
C ARG A 123 16.34 -18.52 0.29
N PHE A 124 16.21 -17.46 1.06
CA PHE A 124 15.74 -17.53 2.43
C PHE A 124 14.23 -17.73 2.51
N VAL A 125 13.48 -17.01 1.68
CA VAL A 125 12.02 -16.98 1.68
C VAL A 125 11.50 -17.93 0.59
N ARG A 126 10.64 -18.83 0.97
CA ARG A 126 10.10 -19.84 0.02
C ARG A 126 8.65 -19.54 -0.40
#